data_2c050efc89e69170ae9a1d1a532c834a
#
_entry.id   2c050efc89e69170ae9a1d1a532c834a
#
_cell.length_a   1.000
_cell.length_b   1.000
_cell.length_c   1.000
_cell.angle_alpha   90.00
_cell.angle_beta   90.00
_cell.angle_gamma   90.00
#
_symmetry.space_group_name_H-M   'P 1'
#
loop_
_entity.id
_entity.type
_entity.pdbx_description
1 polymer ?
#
loop_
_entity_poly.entity_id
_entity_poly.type
_entity_poly.pdbx_seq_one_letter_code
_entity_poly.pdbx_strand_id
1 'polypeptide(L)'
;MIPPRILLAGLACLCPFTLAQKLKSDPHKTLIIISTSDMHGNLEKFPKLDTLVKQYRAKYPHVLLVDSGDYFMGNPYVDDWEKRGEPLTVLMNKLKYDIVTIGNHDLDYGQEALRDHIKGMPGTKFVVTNVNPSPTLENCFSPYASIPIKGTPISIGFIGLVDLQTTDVRRMSGISWKLPDEEDYKGITDRFRLHHNTINVILSHLGYDHDLKMMKYSPNIDVILGGHTHVMLPHGHLRTGTLLSHTGHRLSHAGVTEITFSTE
;
A
#
# COMPACT_ATOMS: atom_id res chain seq x y z
N MET A 1 -26.09 -11.19 1.44
CA MET A 1 -24.66 -11.41 1.74
C MET A 1 -24.33 -10.61 2.98
N ILE A 2 -23.86 -11.25 4.05
CA ILE A 2 -23.42 -10.53 5.26
C ILE A 2 -22.11 -9.81 4.88
N PRO A 3 -21.98 -8.49 5.14
CA PRO A 3 -20.76 -7.78 4.80
C PRO A 3 -19.56 -8.41 5.54
N PRO A 4 -18.37 -8.44 4.91
CA PRO A 4 -17.16 -8.95 5.54
C PRO A 4 -16.92 -8.20 6.85
N ARG A 5 -16.64 -8.92 7.93
CA ARG A 5 -16.26 -8.31 9.21
C ARG A 5 -14.77 -8.00 9.14
N ILE A 6 -14.44 -6.71 9.14
CA ILE A 6 -13.05 -6.25 9.26
C ILE A 6 -12.67 -6.32 10.73
N LEU A 7 -11.75 -7.22 11.07
CA LEU A 7 -11.20 -7.33 12.41
C LEU A 7 -9.74 -6.87 12.36
N LEU A 8 -9.42 -5.87 13.15
CA LEU A 8 -8.08 -5.32 13.25
C LEU A 8 -7.16 -6.24 14.05
N ALA A 9 -6.12 -6.76 13.43
CA ALA A 9 -4.90 -7.13 14.12
C ALA A 9 -3.93 -5.95 14.04
N GLY A 10 -3.31 -5.59 15.15
CA GLY A 10 -2.47 -4.40 15.27
C GLY A 10 -1.19 -4.45 14.44
N LEU A 11 -0.41 -3.36 14.48
CA LEU A 11 0.92 -3.24 13.88
C LEU A 11 1.87 -4.32 14.43
N ALA A 12 2.49 -5.10 13.56
CA ALA A 12 3.64 -5.91 13.93
C ALA A 12 4.87 -5.00 13.97
N CYS A 13 5.35 -4.71 15.19
CA CYS A 13 6.63 -4.03 15.37
C CYS A 13 7.76 -4.90 14.82
N LEU A 14 8.55 -4.39 13.90
CA LEU A 14 9.79 -5.05 13.43
C LEU A 14 10.93 -4.93 14.47
N CYS A 15 10.67 -4.34 15.64
CA CYS A 15 11.47 -4.46 16.85
C CYS A 15 11.11 -5.73 17.65
N PRO A 16 12.02 -6.28 18.51
CA PRO A 16 11.93 -7.66 18.97
C PRO A 16 10.80 -8.06 19.92
N PHE A 17 9.87 -7.19 20.29
CA PHE A 17 8.79 -7.53 21.23
C PHE A 17 7.48 -6.78 20.94
N THR A 18 6.54 -7.42 20.26
CA THR A 18 5.11 -7.28 20.58
C THR A 18 4.34 -8.51 20.06
N LEU A 19 3.72 -9.24 20.97
CA LEU A 19 2.79 -10.33 20.66
C LEU A 19 1.54 -9.71 20.00
N ALA A 20 1.29 -10.06 18.73
CA ALA A 20 -0.04 -9.90 18.14
C ALA A 20 -1.03 -10.73 18.98
N GLN A 21 -2.12 -10.12 19.42
CA GLN A 21 -3.22 -10.85 20.06
C GLN A 21 -3.65 -12.00 19.16
N LYS A 22 -3.69 -13.19 19.73
CA LYS A 22 -4.03 -14.42 19.04
C LYS A 22 -5.54 -14.44 18.77
N LEU A 23 -5.96 -13.84 17.65
CA LEU A 23 -7.32 -13.98 17.15
C LEU A 23 -7.51 -15.45 16.68
N LYS A 24 -8.58 -16.09 17.13
CA LYS A 24 -8.97 -17.44 16.71
C LYS A 24 -9.81 -17.35 15.43
N SER A 25 -9.23 -16.83 14.34
CA SER A 25 -9.89 -16.82 13.04
C SER A 25 -9.60 -18.10 12.27
N ASP A 26 -10.58 -18.57 11.51
CA ASP A 26 -10.38 -19.67 10.55
C ASP A 26 -9.42 -19.19 9.44
N PRO A 27 -8.24 -19.78 9.28
CA PRO A 27 -7.27 -19.35 8.27
C PRO A 27 -7.83 -19.32 6.85
N HIS A 28 -8.76 -20.22 6.51
CA HIS A 28 -9.36 -20.31 5.17
C HIS A 28 -10.43 -19.24 4.89
N LYS A 29 -10.94 -18.62 5.96
CA LYS A 29 -11.91 -17.50 5.90
C LYS A 29 -11.26 -16.17 6.28
N THR A 30 -9.93 -16.10 6.18
CA THR A 30 -9.16 -14.93 6.60
C THR A 30 -8.23 -14.47 5.49
N LEU A 31 -8.33 -13.20 5.15
CA LEU A 31 -7.37 -12.47 4.34
C LEU A 31 -6.44 -11.68 5.28
N ILE A 32 -5.16 -11.77 5.02
CA ILE A 32 -4.13 -10.95 5.66
C ILE A 32 -3.60 -9.95 4.64
N ILE A 33 -3.58 -8.67 5.00
CA ILE A 33 -2.86 -7.64 4.25
C ILE A 33 -1.70 -7.17 5.12
N ILE A 34 -0.48 -7.43 4.68
CA ILE A 34 0.73 -6.89 5.28
C ILE A 34 1.08 -5.62 4.52
N SER A 35 1.16 -4.49 5.22
CA SER A 35 1.42 -3.18 4.62
C SER A 35 2.71 -2.55 5.12
N THR A 36 3.39 -1.88 4.22
CA THR A 36 4.53 -0.99 4.49
C THR A 36 4.29 0.37 3.85
N SER A 37 5.00 1.39 4.32
CA SER A 37 5.06 2.72 3.72
C SER A 37 6.36 3.40 4.12
N ASP A 38 6.74 4.45 3.39
CA ASP A 38 7.84 5.36 3.78
C ASP A 38 9.13 4.59 4.16
N MET A 39 9.48 3.59 3.34
CA MET A 39 10.65 2.74 3.61
C MET A 39 11.96 3.51 3.54
N HIS A 40 12.02 4.56 2.70
CA HIS A 40 13.18 5.45 2.55
C HIS A 40 14.50 4.70 2.48
N GLY A 41 14.59 3.72 1.59
CA GLY A 41 15.80 2.95 1.33
C GLY A 41 16.28 2.08 2.49
N ASN A 42 15.49 1.84 3.54
CA ASN A 42 15.93 1.06 4.68
C ASN A 42 16.10 -0.43 4.33
N LEU A 43 17.33 -0.85 4.02
CA LEU A 43 17.66 -2.24 3.67
C LEU A 43 17.77 -3.15 4.89
N GLU A 44 18.21 -2.62 6.03
CA GLU A 44 18.59 -3.38 7.23
C GLU A 44 17.44 -4.17 7.84
N LYS A 45 16.21 -3.70 7.66
CA LYS A 45 15.02 -4.32 8.26
C LYS A 45 14.31 -5.30 7.34
N PHE A 46 14.71 -5.39 6.06
CA PHE A 46 14.13 -6.37 5.14
C PHE A 46 14.19 -7.83 5.61
N PRO A 47 15.26 -8.32 6.29
CA PRO A 47 15.26 -9.68 6.82
C PRO A 47 14.16 -9.93 7.85
N LYS A 48 13.80 -8.92 8.66
CA LYS A 48 12.69 -9.02 9.62
C LYS A 48 11.35 -9.03 8.93
N LEU A 49 11.17 -8.17 7.91
CA LEU A 49 9.98 -8.15 7.08
C LEU A 49 9.80 -9.48 6.34
N ASP A 50 10.86 -10.03 5.75
CA ASP A 50 10.85 -11.36 5.10
C ASP A 50 10.40 -12.46 6.06
N THR A 51 10.91 -12.44 7.29
CA THR A 51 10.51 -13.38 8.32
C THR A 51 9.01 -13.27 8.64
N LEU A 52 8.52 -12.05 8.83
CA LEU A 52 7.10 -11.78 9.08
C LEU A 52 6.22 -12.29 7.92
N VAL A 53 6.56 -11.92 6.70
CA VAL A 53 5.81 -12.32 5.49
C VAL A 53 5.78 -13.84 5.34
N LYS A 54 6.90 -14.52 5.54
CA LYS A 54 6.99 -15.99 5.50
C LYS A 54 6.13 -16.66 6.57
N GLN A 55 6.11 -16.12 7.79
CA GLN A 55 5.28 -16.65 8.88
C GLN A 55 3.79 -16.57 8.54
N TYR A 56 3.34 -15.44 8.00
CA TYR A 56 1.93 -15.28 7.61
C TYR A 56 1.59 -16.14 6.39
N ARG A 57 2.42 -16.16 5.35
CA ARG A 57 2.21 -17.00 4.16
C ARG A 57 2.22 -18.50 4.46
N ALA A 58 2.94 -18.94 5.51
CA ALA A 58 2.91 -20.34 5.97
C ALA A 58 1.62 -20.69 6.72
N LYS A 59 0.97 -19.71 7.34
CA LYS A 59 -0.22 -19.93 8.19
C LYS A 59 -1.54 -19.67 7.46
N TYR A 60 -1.58 -18.68 6.56
CA TYR A 60 -2.79 -18.24 5.89
C TYR A 60 -2.67 -18.44 4.37
N PRO A 61 -3.70 -18.98 3.71
CA PRO A 61 -3.69 -19.17 2.25
C PRO A 61 -3.85 -17.85 1.48
N HIS A 62 -4.38 -16.81 2.13
CA HIS A 62 -4.67 -15.53 1.51
C HIS A 62 -3.88 -14.42 2.22
N VAL A 63 -2.70 -14.11 1.70
CA VAL A 63 -1.81 -13.07 2.22
C VAL A 63 -1.39 -12.17 1.08
N LEU A 64 -1.64 -10.87 1.21
CA LEU A 64 -1.15 -9.83 0.31
C LEU A 64 -0.08 -9.01 1.03
N LEU A 65 0.99 -8.66 0.32
CA LEU A 65 2.01 -7.72 0.74
C LEU A 65 1.89 -6.47 -0.13
N VAL A 66 1.65 -5.32 0.51
CA VAL A 66 1.37 -4.05 -0.19
C VAL A 66 2.26 -2.92 0.33
N ASP A 67 2.43 -1.85 -0.46
CA ASP A 67 3.19 -0.67 -0.05
C ASP A 67 2.48 0.62 -0.47
N SER A 68 2.52 1.62 0.39
CA SER A 68 1.88 2.92 0.21
C SER A 68 2.84 4.03 -0.23
N GLY A 69 3.98 3.68 -0.83
CA GLY A 69 4.90 4.64 -1.46
C GLY A 69 6.05 5.11 -0.56
N ASP A 70 6.92 5.93 -1.15
CA ASP A 70 8.18 6.42 -0.58
C ASP A 70 9.12 5.28 -0.17
N TYR A 71 9.35 4.36 -1.09
CA TYR A 71 10.34 3.31 -0.88
C TYR A 71 11.77 3.79 -1.16
N PHE A 72 11.99 4.77 -2.05
CA PHE A 72 13.29 5.34 -2.36
C PHE A 72 13.72 6.44 -1.37
N MET A 73 14.97 6.89 -1.53
CA MET A 73 15.57 8.07 -0.92
C MET A 73 15.79 7.96 0.61
N GLY A 74 17.03 8.19 1.02
CA GLY A 74 17.42 8.30 2.43
C GLY A 74 18.38 7.23 2.94
N ASN A 75 18.99 6.46 2.03
CA ASN A 75 20.05 5.50 2.34
C ASN A 75 21.13 5.51 1.25
N PRO A 76 22.38 5.90 1.58
CA PRO A 76 23.46 5.97 0.60
C PRO A 76 23.69 4.67 -0.21
N TYR A 77 23.45 3.51 0.40
CA TYR A 77 23.57 2.21 -0.31
C TYR A 77 22.47 1.99 -1.37
N VAL A 78 21.44 2.81 -1.37
CA VAL A 78 20.37 2.81 -2.37
C VAL A 78 20.50 4.03 -3.29
N ASP A 79 20.83 5.19 -2.70
CA ASP A 79 20.85 6.49 -3.35
C ASP A 79 22.05 6.66 -4.27
N ASP A 80 23.24 6.13 -3.86
CA ASP A 80 24.50 6.24 -4.57
C ASP A 80 24.87 4.96 -5.33
N TRP A 81 23.96 3.97 -5.40
CA TRP A 81 24.17 2.77 -6.19
C TRP A 81 24.26 3.11 -7.68
N GLU A 82 25.02 2.37 -8.46
CA GLU A 82 25.21 2.62 -9.91
C GLU A 82 23.88 2.81 -10.64
N LYS A 83 22.91 1.94 -10.34
CA LYS A 83 21.51 2.12 -10.72
C LYS A 83 20.72 2.45 -9.48
N ARG A 84 20.47 3.76 -9.26
CA ARG A 84 19.77 4.26 -8.08
C ARG A 84 18.48 3.51 -7.83
N GLY A 85 18.28 3.04 -6.59
CA GLY A 85 17.10 2.28 -6.19
C GLY A 85 17.16 0.77 -6.49
N GLU A 86 18.09 0.27 -7.31
CA GLU A 86 18.14 -1.16 -7.68
C GLU A 86 18.24 -2.10 -6.48
N PRO A 87 19.05 -1.86 -5.42
CA PRO A 87 19.10 -2.75 -4.26
C PRO A 87 17.72 -2.94 -3.60
N LEU A 88 16.93 -1.87 -3.51
CA LEU A 88 15.58 -1.94 -2.95
C LEU A 88 14.63 -2.68 -3.90
N THR A 89 14.70 -2.38 -5.20
CA THR A 89 13.93 -3.08 -6.23
C THR A 89 14.09 -4.59 -6.14
N VAL A 90 15.34 -5.05 -6.02
CA VAL A 90 15.66 -6.48 -5.88
C VAL A 90 15.03 -7.08 -4.64
N LEU A 91 15.09 -6.38 -3.50
CA LEU A 91 14.52 -6.86 -2.25
C LEU A 91 12.98 -6.89 -2.28
N MET A 92 12.35 -5.84 -2.79
CA MET A 92 10.89 -5.78 -2.93
C MET A 92 10.38 -6.88 -3.87
N ASN A 93 11.04 -7.08 -5.02
CA ASN A 93 10.70 -8.15 -5.96
C ASN A 93 10.88 -9.55 -5.33
N LYS A 94 11.96 -9.76 -4.57
CA LYS A 94 12.21 -11.03 -3.86
C LYS A 94 11.15 -11.34 -2.80
N LEU A 95 10.66 -10.33 -2.09
CA LEU A 95 9.56 -10.45 -1.13
C LEU A 95 8.21 -10.66 -1.79
N LYS A 96 8.11 -10.43 -3.12
CA LYS A 96 6.90 -10.55 -3.92
C LYS A 96 5.80 -9.64 -3.37
N TYR A 97 6.02 -8.32 -3.47
CA TYR A 97 4.96 -7.36 -3.27
C TYR A 97 3.86 -7.57 -4.32
N ASP A 98 2.61 -7.60 -3.87
CA ASP A 98 1.47 -7.87 -4.74
C ASP A 98 0.97 -6.59 -5.41
N ILE A 99 0.79 -5.52 -4.61
CA ILE A 99 0.35 -4.20 -5.08
C ILE A 99 1.12 -3.11 -4.34
N VAL A 100 1.50 -2.07 -5.07
CA VAL A 100 2.14 -0.87 -4.50
C VAL A 100 1.58 0.38 -5.16
N THR A 101 1.62 1.51 -4.43
CA THR A 101 1.50 2.85 -5.02
C THR A 101 2.86 3.54 -4.99
N ILE A 102 2.94 4.75 -5.52
CA ILE A 102 4.14 5.59 -5.42
C ILE A 102 3.95 6.68 -4.37
N GLY A 103 5.04 7.17 -3.82
CA GLY A 103 5.11 8.40 -3.06
C GLY A 103 5.87 9.50 -3.83
N ASN A 104 6.00 10.68 -3.23
CA ASN A 104 6.66 11.81 -3.86
C ASN A 104 8.17 11.58 -4.03
N HIS A 105 8.83 10.90 -3.10
CA HIS A 105 10.26 10.58 -3.18
C HIS A 105 10.59 9.48 -4.18
N ASP A 106 9.62 8.74 -4.68
CA ASP A 106 9.87 7.73 -5.70
C ASP A 106 10.21 8.33 -7.09
N LEU A 107 9.99 9.64 -7.25
CA LEU A 107 10.43 10.41 -8.41
C LEU A 107 11.79 11.10 -8.23
N ASP A 108 12.42 11.07 -7.05
CA ASP A 108 13.66 11.81 -6.78
C ASP A 108 14.85 11.35 -7.64
N TYR A 109 14.88 10.09 -8.03
CA TYR A 109 15.90 9.60 -8.96
C TYR A 109 15.57 9.82 -10.44
N GLY A 110 14.38 10.40 -10.71
CA GLY A 110 13.86 10.64 -12.06
C GLY A 110 12.94 9.53 -12.55
N GLN A 111 12.24 9.85 -13.63
CA GLN A 111 11.20 8.98 -14.18
C GLN A 111 11.76 7.67 -14.76
N GLU A 112 12.96 7.71 -15.35
CA GLU A 112 13.65 6.53 -15.88
C GLU A 112 13.95 5.53 -14.76
N ALA A 113 14.45 6.00 -13.63
CA ALA A 113 14.74 5.13 -12.48
C ALA A 113 13.45 4.51 -11.92
N LEU A 114 12.38 5.29 -11.79
CA LEU A 114 11.07 4.76 -11.37
C LEU A 114 10.53 3.72 -12.37
N ARG A 115 10.59 4.00 -13.68
CA ARG A 115 10.22 3.03 -14.72
C ARG A 115 11.01 1.73 -14.61
N ASP A 116 12.32 1.84 -14.41
CA ASP A 116 13.21 0.67 -14.34
C ASP A 116 12.94 -0.14 -13.05
N HIS A 117 12.62 0.54 -11.93
CA HIS A 117 12.13 -0.09 -10.72
C HIS A 117 10.85 -0.90 -10.99
N ILE A 118 9.85 -0.28 -11.61
CA ILE A 118 8.58 -0.93 -11.95
C ILE A 118 8.81 -2.17 -12.83
N LYS A 119 9.66 -2.05 -13.85
CA LYS A 119 10.03 -3.18 -14.73
C LYS A 119 10.82 -4.27 -13.99
N GLY A 120 11.58 -3.92 -12.96
CA GLY A 120 12.30 -4.85 -12.09
C GLY A 120 11.39 -5.69 -11.18
N MET A 121 10.09 -5.34 -11.11
CA MET A 121 9.09 -6.01 -10.29
C MET A 121 7.89 -6.54 -11.12
N PRO A 122 8.11 -7.43 -12.09
CA PRO A 122 7.10 -7.81 -13.08
C PRO A 122 5.87 -8.53 -12.49
N GLY A 123 5.98 -9.04 -11.26
CA GLY A 123 4.87 -9.68 -10.53
C GLY A 123 4.03 -8.73 -9.69
N THR A 124 4.46 -7.47 -9.55
CA THR A 124 3.81 -6.46 -8.72
C THR A 124 2.93 -5.55 -9.57
N LYS A 125 1.73 -5.24 -9.08
CA LYS A 125 0.85 -4.25 -9.71
C LYS A 125 1.12 -2.87 -9.11
N PHE A 126 1.46 -1.90 -9.96
CA PHE A 126 1.58 -0.51 -9.56
C PHE A 126 0.27 0.21 -9.82
N VAL A 127 -0.32 0.79 -8.78
CA VAL A 127 -1.64 1.44 -8.84
C VAL A 127 -1.49 2.90 -8.47
N VAL A 128 -1.79 3.80 -9.42
CA VAL A 128 -1.77 5.26 -9.20
C VAL A 128 -2.95 5.87 -9.92
N THR A 129 -3.87 6.46 -9.19
CA THR A 129 -5.18 6.86 -9.71
C THR A 129 -5.27 8.34 -10.06
N ASN A 130 -4.58 9.20 -9.30
CA ASN A 130 -4.66 10.67 -9.41
C ASN A 130 -3.50 11.29 -10.19
N VAL A 131 -2.78 10.49 -10.98
CA VAL A 131 -1.64 10.91 -11.82
C VAL A 131 -1.89 10.49 -13.26
N ASN A 132 -1.70 11.44 -14.18
CA ASN A 132 -1.56 11.13 -15.60
C ASN A 132 -0.06 11.02 -15.91
N PRO A 133 0.43 9.84 -16.29
CA PRO A 133 1.86 9.63 -16.48
C PRO A 133 2.40 10.37 -17.72
N SER A 134 3.69 10.67 -17.68
CA SER A 134 4.44 11.10 -18.87
C SER A 134 4.62 9.95 -19.86
N PRO A 135 5.10 10.21 -21.09
CA PRO A 135 5.49 9.15 -22.03
C PRO A 135 6.54 8.18 -21.47
N THR A 136 7.45 8.64 -20.60
CA THR A 136 8.44 7.78 -19.93
C THR A 136 7.81 6.74 -19.02
N LEU A 137 6.71 7.10 -18.36
CA LEU A 137 5.98 6.27 -17.40
C LEU A 137 4.69 5.68 -18.00
N GLU A 138 4.48 5.83 -19.31
CA GLU A 138 3.32 5.26 -19.98
C GLU A 138 3.25 3.74 -19.76
N ASN A 139 2.07 3.25 -19.41
CA ASN A 139 1.81 1.84 -19.07
C ASN A 139 2.56 1.31 -17.83
N CYS A 140 3.20 2.18 -17.02
CA CYS A 140 3.85 1.77 -15.79
C CYS A 140 2.86 1.57 -14.63
N PHE A 141 1.74 2.31 -14.61
CA PHE A 141 0.72 2.15 -13.56
C PHE A 141 -0.67 1.94 -14.14
N SER A 142 -1.51 1.33 -13.33
CA SER A 142 -2.95 1.26 -13.57
C SER A 142 -3.68 2.19 -12.60
N PRO A 143 -4.78 2.84 -13.01
CA PRO A 143 -5.57 3.67 -12.09
C PRO A 143 -6.36 2.84 -11.07
N TYR A 144 -6.39 1.54 -11.24
CA TYR A 144 -7.15 0.60 -10.45
C TYR A 144 -6.61 -0.83 -10.63
N ALA A 145 -6.68 -1.64 -9.57
CA ALA A 145 -6.41 -3.07 -9.67
C ALA A 145 -7.44 -3.87 -8.86
N SER A 146 -7.72 -5.08 -9.32
CA SER A 146 -8.52 -6.06 -8.57
C SER A 146 -7.74 -7.36 -8.42
N ILE A 147 -7.85 -7.98 -7.24
CA ILE A 147 -7.31 -9.30 -6.93
C ILE A 147 -8.44 -10.20 -6.46
N PRO A 148 -8.77 -11.28 -7.19
CA PRO A 148 -9.69 -12.29 -6.71
C PRO A 148 -9.03 -13.14 -5.61
N ILE A 149 -9.76 -13.43 -4.54
CA ILE A 149 -9.31 -14.37 -3.51
C ILE A 149 -9.65 -15.78 -3.96
N LYS A 150 -8.60 -16.55 -4.28
CA LYS A 150 -8.74 -17.89 -4.87
C LYS A 150 -9.61 -18.81 -4.01
N GLY A 151 -10.58 -19.46 -4.64
CA GLY A 151 -11.50 -20.38 -3.97
C GLY A 151 -12.63 -19.72 -3.19
N THR A 152 -12.84 -18.42 -3.37
CA THR A 152 -13.92 -17.64 -2.74
C THR A 152 -14.60 -16.73 -3.76
N PRO A 153 -15.82 -16.24 -3.51
CA PRO A 153 -16.47 -15.24 -4.35
C PRO A 153 -15.95 -13.81 -4.09
N ILE A 154 -14.87 -13.65 -3.30
CA ILE A 154 -14.37 -12.37 -2.84
C ILE A 154 -13.33 -11.82 -3.80
N SER A 155 -13.44 -10.55 -4.11
CA SER A 155 -12.42 -9.76 -4.80
C SER A 155 -12.06 -8.51 -4.02
N ILE A 156 -10.81 -8.09 -4.11
CA ILE A 156 -10.31 -6.89 -3.46
C ILE A 156 -9.96 -5.88 -4.52
N GLY A 157 -10.57 -4.69 -4.43
CA GLY A 157 -10.21 -3.55 -5.26
C GLY A 157 -9.17 -2.67 -4.59
N PHE A 158 -8.23 -2.16 -5.39
CA PHE A 158 -7.19 -1.25 -4.94
C PHE A 158 -7.19 0.03 -5.78
N ILE A 159 -7.07 1.17 -5.10
CA ILE A 159 -6.81 2.49 -5.65
C ILE A 159 -5.56 3.03 -4.98
N GLY A 160 -4.65 3.64 -5.75
CA GLY A 160 -3.45 4.32 -5.24
C GLY A 160 -3.60 5.83 -5.38
N LEU A 161 -3.28 6.58 -4.34
CA LEU A 161 -3.34 8.04 -4.31
C LEU A 161 -2.02 8.60 -3.82
N VAL A 162 -1.53 9.67 -4.45
CA VAL A 162 -0.26 10.31 -4.09
C VAL A 162 -0.37 11.83 -4.07
N ASP A 163 0.30 12.47 -3.12
CA ASP A 163 0.58 13.89 -3.10
C ASP A 163 1.99 14.14 -3.68
N LEU A 164 2.07 14.91 -4.76
CA LEU A 164 3.33 15.26 -5.43
C LEU A 164 3.74 16.73 -5.22
N GLN A 165 3.12 17.45 -4.29
CA GLN A 165 3.42 18.88 -4.06
C GLN A 165 4.90 19.14 -3.74
N THR A 166 5.54 18.22 -3.02
CA THR A 166 6.94 18.35 -2.60
C THR A 166 7.95 17.79 -3.60
N THR A 167 7.47 17.17 -4.68
CA THR A 167 8.34 16.63 -5.73
C THR A 167 8.99 17.76 -6.52
N ASP A 168 10.29 17.64 -6.81
CA ASP A 168 11.01 18.59 -7.65
C ASP A 168 10.32 18.71 -9.03
N VAL A 169 9.89 19.91 -9.39
CA VAL A 169 9.20 20.21 -10.65
C VAL A 169 9.97 19.69 -11.88
N ARG A 170 11.31 19.65 -11.81
CA ARG A 170 12.15 19.10 -12.89
C ARG A 170 11.94 17.59 -13.11
N ARG A 171 11.47 16.88 -12.09
CA ARG A 171 11.14 15.44 -12.15
C ARG A 171 9.74 15.20 -12.69
N MET A 172 8.91 16.25 -12.75
CA MET A 172 7.49 16.19 -13.12
C MET A 172 7.25 16.43 -14.62
N SER A 173 8.29 16.55 -15.45
CA SER A 173 8.12 16.83 -16.89
C SER A 173 7.16 15.84 -17.56
N GLY A 174 6.07 16.36 -18.14
CA GLY A 174 5.03 15.55 -18.78
C GLY A 174 4.11 14.79 -17.83
N ILE A 175 4.27 14.93 -16.51
CA ILE A 175 3.36 14.37 -15.50
C ILE A 175 2.34 15.46 -15.13
N SER A 176 1.06 15.11 -15.14
CA SER A 176 0.03 15.92 -14.49
C SER A 176 -0.64 15.11 -13.38
N TRP A 177 -1.00 15.77 -12.30
CA TRP A 177 -1.62 15.15 -11.14
C TRP A 177 -2.59 16.12 -10.47
N LYS A 178 -3.49 15.58 -9.66
CA LYS A 178 -4.43 16.37 -8.85
C LYS A 178 -4.43 15.86 -7.43
N LEU A 179 -4.21 16.73 -6.44
CA LEU A 179 -4.49 16.43 -5.05
C LEU A 179 -6.01 16.30 -4.87
N PRO A 180 -6.53 15.14 -4.41
CA PRO A 180 -7.97 14.97 -4.30
C PRO A 180 -8.58 15.91 -3.26
N ASP A 181 -9.71 16.52 -3.60
CA ASP A 181 -10.55 17.30 -2.69
C ASP A 181 -11.74 16.47 -2.16
N GLU A 182 -12.65 17.10 -1.41
CA GLU A 182 -13.80 16.40 -0.82
C GLU A 182 -14.77 15.84 -1.86
N GLU A 183 -14.88 16.46 -3.04
CA GLU A 183 -15.71 15.98 -4.13
C GLU A 183 -15.07 14.78 -4.81
N ASP A 184 -13.76 14.82 -5.03
CA ASP A 184 -13.00 13.68 -5.55
C ASP A 184 -13.12 12.48 -4.63
N TYR A 185 -13.06 12.66 -3.30
CA TYR A 185 -13.21 11.56 -2.35
C TYR A 185 -14.58 10.86 -2.47
N LYS A 186 -15.64 11.60 -2.75
CA LYS A 186 -16.95 10.99 -3.04
C LYS A 186 -16.94 10.19 -4.33
N GLY A 187 -16.25 10.70 -5.38
CA GLY A 187 -16.13 10.03 -6.67
C GLY A 187 -15.22 8.78 -6.65
N ILE A 188 -14.28 8.68 -5.74
CA ILE A 188 -13.39 7.50 -5.61
C ILE A 188 -14.21 6.22 -5.40
N THR A 189 -15.28 6.27 -4.63
CA THR A 189 -16.14 5.13 -4.36
C THR A 189 -16.85 4.58 -5.60
N ASP A 190 -17.10 5.42 -6.60
CA ASP A 190 -17.76 4.99 -7.82
C ASP A 190 -16.86 4.04 -8.64
N ARG A 191 -15.56 4.21 -8.59
CA ARG A 191 -14.61 3.27 -9.22
C ARG A 191 -14.74 1.86 -8.63
N PHE A 192 -14.84 1.73 -7.30
CA PHE A 192 -15.04 0.44 -6.65
C PHE A 192 -16.40 -0.18 -7.02
N ARG A 193 -17.45 0.62 -7.10
CA ARG A 193 -18.82 0.17 -7.47
C ARG A 193 -18.85 -0.38 -8.89
N LEU A 194 -18.15 0.24 -9.83
CA LEU A 194 -18.09 -0.22 -11.23
C LEU A 194 -17.44 -1.61 -11.37
N HIS A 195 -16.57 -1.98 -10.45
CA HIS A 195 -15.84 -3.24 -10.48
C HIS A 195 -16.40 -4.34 -9.58
N HIS A 196 -17.50 -4.06 -8.86
CA HIS A 196 -18.22 -5.03 -8.01
C HIS A 196 -17.31 -5.76 -7.00
N ASN A 197 -16.31 -5.07 -6.43
CA ASN A 197 -15.45 -5.69 -5.42
C ASN A 197 -16.17 -5.88 -4.10
N THR A 198 -15.73 -6.91 -3.38
CA THR A 198 -16.25 -7.22 -2.04
C THR A 198 -15.53 -6.41 -0.96
N ILE A 199 -14.25 -6.10 -1.17
CA ILE A 199 -13.39 -5.34 -0.24
C ILE A 199 -12.70 -4.23 -1.04
N ASN A 200 -12.71 -3.02 -0.50
CA ASN A 200 -12.18 -1.82 -1.13
C ASN A 200 -11.03 -1.22 -0.31
N VAL A 201 -9.84 -1.20 -0.87
CA VAL A 201 -8.61 -0.77 -0.22
C VAL A 201 -8.02 0.44 -0.94
N ILE A 202 -7.65 1.46 -0.19
CA ILE A 202 -6.85 2.59 -0.68
C ILE A 202 -5.41 2.43 -0.17
N LEU A 203 -4.45 2.49 -1.10
CA LEU A 203 -3.05 2.75 -0.78
C LEU A 203 -2.84 4.26 -0.90
N SER A 204 -2.70 4.93 0.22
CA SER A 204 -2.65 6.39 0.26
C SER A 204 -1.25 6.91 0.58
N HIS A 205 -0.74 7.75 -0.29
CA HIS A 205 0.44 8.58 -0.02
C HIS A 205 0.05 10.07 0.00
N LEU A 206 -1.12 10.37 0.60
CA LEU A 206 -1.64 11.74 0.74
C LEU A 206 -1.32 12.34 2.11
N GLY A 207 -0.99 11.51 3.09
CA GLY A 207 -0.78 11.90 4.47
C GLY A 207 -2.03 11.82 5.35
N TYR A 208 -1.80 11.81 6.65
CA TYR A 208 -2.78 11.48 7.67
C TYR A 208 -4.04 12.35 7.66
N ASP A 209 -3.89 13.67 7.47
CA ASP A 209 -5.02 14.58 7.49
C ASP A 209 -5.95 14.38 6.27
N HIS A 210 -5.38 14.06 5.09
CA HIS A 210 -6.14 13.70 3.90
C HIS A 210 -6.86 12.37 4.07
N ASP A 211 -6.20 11.39 4.70
CA ASP A 211 -6.78 10.09 4.96
C ASP A 211 -7.97 10.18 5.94
N LEU A 212 -7.88 11.03 6.96
CA LEU A 212 -9.01 11.32 7.85
C LEU A 212 -10.21 11.98 7.13
N LYS A 213 -9.94 12.89 6.20
CA LYS A 213 -10.99 13.49 5.36
C LYS A 213 -11.62 12.43 4.46
N MET A 214 -10.79 11.57 3.85
CA MET A 214 -11.27 10.49 3.00
C MET A 214 -12.17 9.52 3.75
N MET A 215 -11.83 9.12 4.98
CA MET A 215 -12.73 8.33 5.85
C MET A 215 -14.08 8.99 6.07
N LYS A 216 -14.12 10.33 6.12
CA LYS A 216 -15.37 11.09 6.37
C LYS A 216 -16.24 11.19 5.11
N TYR A 217 -15.62 11.36 3.95
CA TYR A 217 -16.33 11.74 2.70
C TYR A 217 -16.48 10.60 1.71
N SER A 218 -15.82 9.47 1.92
CA SER A 218 -15.85 8.33 1.01
C SER A 218 -16.49 7.11 1.68
N PRO A 219 -17.80 6.96 1.61
CA PRO A 219 -18.46 5.73 2.07
C PRO A 219 -18.03 4.56 1.18
N ASN A 220 -18.08 3.34 1.70
CA ASN A 220 -17.72 2.10 1.00
C ASN A 220 -16.21 1.88 0.76
N ILE A 221 -15.34 2.55 1.55
CA ILE A 221 -13.96 2.15 1.69
C ILE A 221 -13.84 1.31 2.96
N ASP A 222 -13.25 0.12 2.83
CA ASP A 222 -13.06 -0.78 3.98
C ASP A 222 -11.74 -0.50 4.68
N VAL A 223 -10.67 -0.25 3.93
CA VAL A 223 -9.32 -0.06 4.46
C VAL A 223 -8.59 1.07 3.74
N ILE A 224 -7.96 1.95 4.50
CA ILE A 224 -6.98 2.94 4.04
C ILE A 224 -5.63 2.58 4.67
N LEU A 225 -4.64 2.31 3.83
CA LEU A 225 -3.25 2.07 4.23
C LEU A 225 -2.45 3.31 3.83
N GLY A 226 -2.08 4.12 4.83
CA GLY A 226 -1.53 5.45 4.60
C GLY A 226 -0.02 5.56 4.79
N GLY A 227 0.57 6.62 4.21
CA GLY A 227 1.97 7.01 4.29
C GLY A 227 2.17 8.53 4.28
N HIS A 228 3.33 9.01 3.81
CA HIS A 228 3.73 10.39 3.58
C HIS A 228 4.08 11.19 4.84
N THR A 229 3.23 11.23 5.84
CA THR A 229 3.45 12.05 7.06
C THR A 229 4.17 11.31 8.18
N HIS A 230 4.62 10.08 7.92
CA HIS A 230 5.37 9.24 8.88
C HIS A 230 4.63 8.97 10.20
N VAL A 231 3.32 9.19 10.25
CA VAL A 231 2.49 8.89 11.41
C VAL A 231 2.52 7.38 11.67
N MET A 232 2.50 6.98 12.92
CA MET A 232 2.39 5.59 13.33
C MET A 232 1.13 5.43 14.18
N LEU A 233 0.22 4.56 13.73
CA LEU A 233 -1.02 4.23 14.42
C LEU A 233 -0.94 2.79 14.95
N PRO A 234 -0.62 2.57 16.23
CA PRO A 234 -0.36 1.22 16.77
C PRO A 234 -1.51 0.23 16.59
N HIS A 235 -2.74 0.74 16.53
CA HIS A 235 -3.96 -0.08 16.42
C HIS A 235 -4.84 0.35 15.24
N GLY A 236 -4.37 1.31 14.43
CA GLY A 236 -5.19 1.94 13.41
C GLY A 236 -6.35 2.77 14.00
N HIS A 237 -7.10 3.42 13.13
CA HIS A 237 -8.35 4.10 13.48
C HIS A 237 -9.51 3.40 12.76
N LEU A 238 -10.48 2.89 13.50
CA LEU A 238 -11.71 2.36 12.94
C LEU A 238 -12.83 3.39 13.14
N ARG A 239 -13.38 3.89 12.04
CA ARG A 239 -14.48 4.85 12.06
C ARG A 239 -15.44 4.56 10.91
N THR A 240 -16.74 4.56 11.19
CA THR A 240 -17.80 4.36 10.17
C THR A 240 -17.65 3.10 9.32
N GLY A 241 -16.98 2.07 9.84
CA GLY A 241 -16.71 0.83 9.10
C GLY A 241 -15.39 0.84 8.29
N THR A 242 -14.71 1.98 8.18
CA THR A 242 -13.40 2.10 7.51
C THR A 242 -12.27 2.00 8.51
N LEU A 243 -11.26 1.18 8.19
CA LEU A 243 -10.01 1.11 8.90
C LEU A 243 -8.98 2.03 8.26
N LEU A 244 -8.36 2.92 9.04
CA LEU A 244 -7.16 3.66 8.66
C LEU A 244 -5.95 3.12 9.41
N SER A 245 -4.87 2.77 8.71
CA SER A 245 -3.61 2.30 9.27
C SER A 245 -2.43 3.06 8.67
N HIS A 246 -1.51 3.51 9.52
CA HIS A 246 -0.22 4.11 9.15
C HIS A 246 0.89 3.37 9.90
N THR A 247 2.00 3.06 9.25
CA THR A 247 3.07 2.19 9.79
C THR A 247 4.31 2.93 10.26
N GLY A 248 4.26 4.26 10.26
CA GLY A 248 5.44 5.09 10.52
C GLY A 248 6.35 5.16 9.30
N HIS A 249 7.65 5.09 9.50
CA HIS A 249 8.63 5.20 8.42
C HIS A 249 9.83 4.27 8.66
N ARG A 250 10.69 4.12 7.62
CA ARG A 250 11.95 3.36 7.66
C ARG A 250 11.78 1.93 8.17
N LEU A 251 10.69 1.26 7.78
CA LEU A 251 10.36 -0.10 8.22
C LEU A 251 10.46 -0.26 9.75
N SER A 252 10.13 0.78 10.52
CA SER A 252 10.03 0.65 11.99
C SER A 252 8.95 -0.36 12.37
N HIS A 253 7.88 -0.37 11.59
CA HIS A 253 6.74 -1.27 11.73
C HIS A 253 6.28 -1.77 10.35
N ALA A 254 5.55 -2.87 10.35
CA ALA A 254 4.70 -3.28 9.25
C ALA A 254 3.28 -3.42 9.78
N GLY A 255 2.30 -2.98 9.00
CA GLY A 255 0.89 -3.14 9.31
C GLY A 255 0.46 -4.59 9.03
N VAL A 256 -0.39 -5.14 9.88
CA VAL A 256 -1.07 -6.41 9.62
C VAL A 256 -2.55 -6.19 9.78
N THR A 257 -3.27 -6.19 8.67
CA THR A 257 -4.72 -6.11 8.64
C THR A 257 -5.31 -7.49 8.43
N GLU A 258 -6.13 -7.93 9.35
CA GLU A 258 -6.85 -9.21 9.27
C GLU A 258 -8.31 -8.95 8.92
N ILE A 259 -8.78 -9.54 7.83
CA ILE A 259 -10.15 -9.43 7.36
C ILE A 259 -10.76 -10.82 7.33
N THR A 260 -11.77 -11.05 8.16
CA THR A 260 -12.54 -12.30 8.13
C THR A 260 -13.77 -12.14 7.25
N PHE A 261 -14.08 -13.15 6.47
CA PHE A 261 -15.22 -13.15 5.57
C PHE A 261 -16.09 -14.40 5.74
N SER A 262 -17.39 -14.28 5.47
CA SER A 262 -18.31 -15.41 5.38
C SER A 262 -18.33 -15.92 3.94
N THR A 263 -18.36 -17.24 3.79
CA THR A 263 -18.56 -17.93 2.50
C THR A 263 -20.01 -18.41 2.30
N GLU A 264 -20.90 -18.03 3.23
CA GLU A 264 -22.34 -18.35 3.15
C GLU A 264 -23.11 -17.31 2.37
#